data_b8d43817d21cff9df7de8c7af9742d77
#
_entry.id   b8d43817d21cff9df7de8c7af9742d77
#
_cell.length_a   1.000
_cell.length_b   1.000
_cell.length_c   1.000
_cell.angle_alpha   90.00
_cell.angle_beta   90.00
_cell.angle_gamma   90.00
#
_symmetry.space_group_name_H-M   'P 1'
#
loop_
_entity.id
_entity.type
_entity.pdbx_description
1 polymer ?
#
loop_
_entity_poly.entity_id
_entity_poly.type
_entity_poly.pdbx_seq_one_letter_code
_entity_poly.pdbx_strand_id
1 'polypeptide(L)'
;MRAFSDFGTPMLIGEGYRTFPVLIYTQFISEVGGNSAFAIMAIIIALAIFLIQKHIANRYSFSMNLLHPIEPKKTTKGKIAAIYATVYGIIFISVLPQIYLIYTSFLKTSGMVSVKGYSPNSYKLAFNRMGSAIFNTIRIPLIALVLVVLFATFISYLAVRKRNLFTNLIDSLSMVPYIVPGTVLGIAFISSFNTGLFGSGFLMITGTAFILIMSLSVRRLPYTIRSSVASLQQIAPSIEEAAESLGSSRLNTFAKITTPMMLSGIISGAILSWVTMISKLSTSILLYNVKTRTMTVAIYTEVLRGNYGVAAALSTILTVWSIIYQKESMMSSGKLVTMPKLADRMWVLVKAISLSPFFSLIIQQIGLKIKKR
;
A
#
# COMPACT_ATOMS: atom_id res chain seq x y z
N MET A 1 0.97 13.05 4.97
CA MET A 1 0.81 11.77 5.69
C MET A 1 1.71 10.66 5.16
N ARG A 2 1.65 10.27 3.86
CA ARG A 2 2.49 9.17 3.33
C ARG A 2 3.99 9.45 3.47
N ALA A 3 4.46 10.64 3.14
CA ALA A 3 5.87 11.01 3.26
C ALA A 3 6.39 10.94 4.70
N PHE A 4 5.60 11.40 5.68
CA PHE A 4 5.94 11.34 7.10
C PHE A 4 6.04 9.89 7.63
N SER A 5 5.30 8.94 7.05
CA SER A 5 5.32 7.53 7.45
C SER A 5 6.22 6.65 6.58
N ASP A 6 6.98 7.24 5.65
CA ASP A 6 7.90 6.50 4.80
C ASP A 6 9.16 6.13 5.59
N PHE A 7 9.47 4.84 5.59
CA PHE A 7 10.65 4.27 6.25
C PHE A 7 11.69 3.82 5.24
N GLY A 8 11.25 3.17 4.16
CA GLY A 8 12.13 2.47 3.23
C GLY A 8 13.09 3.39 2.52
N THR A 9 12.57 4.50 2.00
CA THR A 9 13.32 5.49 1.26
C THR A 9 14.42 6.15 2.13
N PRO A 10 14.09 6.76 3.27
CA PRO A 10 15.09 7.39 4.11
C PRO A 10 16.11 6.42 4.71
N MET A 11 15.70 5.19 5.00
CA MET A 11 16.61 4.18 5.57
C MET A 11 17.71 3.77 4.60
N LEU A 12 17.43 3.76 3.30
CA LEU A 12 18.40 3.33 2.28
C LEU A 12 19.25 4.48 1.70
N ILE A 13 18.67 5.71 1.57
CA ILE A 13 19.37 6.84 0.94
C ILE A 13 19.88 7.85 1.97
N GLY A 14 19.26 7.90 3.15
CA GLY A 14 19.44 8.99 4.09
C GLY A 14 20.84 9.08 4.68
N GLU A 15 21.67 8.03 4.57
CA GLU A 15 23.00 7.96 5.23
C GLU A 15 22.97 8.48 6.67
N GLY A 16 23.44 9.71 6.91
CA GLY A 16 23.37 10.39 8.20
C GLY A 16 22.04 11.08 8.51
N TYR A 17 21.13 11.20 7.51
CA TYR A 17 19.82 11.83 7.69
C TYR A 17 18.81 10.83 8.21
N ARG A 18 18.48 10.90 9.48
CA ARG A 18 17.53 9.99 10.12
C ARG A 18 16.16 10.65 10.25
N THR A 19 15.19 10.18 9.43
CA THR A 19 13.80 10.57 9.60
C THR A 19 13.20 9.88 10.83
N PHE A 20 12.08 10.42 11.32
CA PHE A 20 11.42 9.91 12.52
C PHE A 20 11.13 8.40 12.49
N PRO A 21 10.57 7.80 11.41
CA PRO A 21 10.39 6.35 11.31
C PRO A 21 11.69 5.55 11.32
N VAL A 22 12.79 6.12 10.80
CA VAL A 22 14.11 5.48 10.81
C VAL A 22 14.71 5.51 12.22
N LEU A 23 14.60 6.63 12.92
CA LEU A 23 15.04 6.75 14.33
C LEU A 23 14.32 5.74 15.23
N ILE A 24 13.00 5.64 15.11
CA ILE A 24 12.20 4.67 15.88
C ILE A 24 12.68 3.24 15.62
N TYR A 25 12.91 2.90 14.35
CA TYR A 25 13.39 1.57 13.98
C TYR A 25 14.79 1.27 14.51
N THR A 26 15.75 2.19 14.34
CA THR A 26 17.14 1.98 14.75
C THR A 26 17.27 1.89 16.26
N GLN A 27 16.54 2.71 17.01
CA GLN A 27 16.55 2.65 18.47
C GLN A 27 15.85 1.40 19.02
N PHE A 28 14.76 0.96 18.41
CA PHE A 28 14.10 -0.29 18.81
C PHE A 28 14.99 -1.51 18.64
N ILE A 29 15.85 -1.52 17.63
CA ILE A 29 16.81 -2.63 17.41
C ILE A 29 18.01 -2.54 18.32
N SER A 30 18.51 -1.33 18.61
CA SER A 30 19.72 -1.13 19.43
C SER A 30 19.48 -1.32 20.92
N GLU A 31 18.28 -0.98 21.40
CA GLU A 31 17.91 -1.11 22.81
C GLU A 31 16.66 -2.01 22.91
N VAL A 32 16.82 -3.23 23.42
CA VAL A 32 15.72 -4.14 23.68
C VAL A 32 14.85 -3.55 24.79
N GLY A 33 13.74 -2.93 24.41
CA GLY A 33 12.87 -2.16 25.31
C GLY A 33 12.98 -0.63 25.14
N GLY A 34 13.80 -0.18 24.20
CA GLY A 34 14.13 1.22 23.95
C GLY A 34 12.92 2.06 23.56
N ASN A 35 12.83 3.12 24.23
CA ASN A 35 12.08 4.36 24.07
C ASN A 35 10.81 4.32 23.22
N SER A 36 9.73 3.75 23.79
CA SER A 36 8.36 3.96 23.35
C SER A 36 7.98 5.44 23.24
N ALA A 37 8.77 6.35 23.83
CA ALA A 37 8.57 7.79 23.77
C ALA A 37 8.54 8.33 22.34
N PHE A 38 9.48 7.94 21.47
CA PHE A 38 9.48 8.38 20.07
C PHE A 38 8.28 7.83 19.30
N ALA A 39 7.85 6.60 19.60
CA ALA A 39 6.64 6.04 19.01
C ALA A 39 5.39 6.82 19.42
N ILE A 40 5.28 7.20 20.69
CA ILE A 40 4.17 8.02 21.20
C ILE A 40 4.20 9.41 20.57
N MET A 41 5.36 10.07 20.50
CA MET A 41 5.49 11.36 19.81
C MET A 41 5.06 11.29 18.34
N ALA A 42 5.45 10.22 17.62
CA ALA A 42 5.04 10.01 16.23
C ALA A 42 3.51 9.87 16.10
N ILE A 43 2.87 9.17 17.04
CA ILE A 43 1.40 9.02 17.06
C ILE A 43 0.74 10.38 17.30
N ILE A 44 1.23 11.16 18.27
CA ILE A 44 0.67 12.48 18.61
C ILE A 44 0.78 13.43 17.40
N ILE A 45 1.96 13.51 16.77
CA ILE A 45 2.18 14.36 15.60
C ILE A 45 1.28 13.91 14.44
N ALA A 46 1.22 12.61 14.15
CA ALA A 46 0.39 12.07 13.08
C ALA A 46 -1.10 12.33 13.33
N LEU A 47 -1.57 12.20 14.58
CA LEU A 47 -2.94 12.49 14.98
C LEU A 47 -3.26 13.98 14.84
N ALA A 48 -2.36 14.87 15.28
CA ALA A 48 -2.54 16.33 15.14
C ALA A 48 -2.66 16.72 13.66
N ILE A 49 -1.77 16.23 12.79
CA ILE A 49 -1.84 16.48 11.34
C ILE A 49 -3.17 15.96 10.75
N PHE A 50 -3.62 14.78 11.18
CA PHE A 50 -4.89 14.22 10.72
C PHE A 50 -6.10 15.06 11.16
N LEU A 51 -6.14 15.51 12.39
CA LEU A 51 -7.23 16.35 12.91
C LEU A 51 -7.29 17.69 12.18
N ILE A 52 -6.13 18.32 11.94
CA ILE A 52 -6.02 19.56 11.15
C ILE A 52 -6.53 19.31 9.73
N GLN A 53 -6.07 18.24 9.07
CA GLN A 53 -6.52 17.87 7.72
C GLN A 53 -8.03 17.62 7.67
N LYS A 54 -8.58 16.89 8.64
CA LYS A 54 -10.03 16.63 8.75
C LYS A 54 -10.82 17.91 8.95
N HIS A 55 -10.34 18.81 9.81
CA HIS A 55 -10.97 20.10 10.04
C HIS A 55 -11.00 20.96 8.77
N ILE A 56 -9.87 21.07 8.07
CA ILE A 56 -9.77 21.82 6.80
C ILE A 56 -10.67 21.19 5.72
N ALA A 57 -10.62 19.87 5.56
CA ALA A 57 -11.44 19.17 4.56
C ALA A 57 -12.94 19.35 4.79
N ASN A 58 -13.38 19.33 6.05
CA ASN A 58 -14.78 19.54 6.38
C ASN A 58 -15.23 21.02 6.15
N ARG A 59 -14.32 21.98 6.34
CA ARG A 59 -14.61 23.40 6.14
C ARG A 59 -14.63 23.79 4.66
N TYR A 60 -13.88 23.12 3.82
CA TYR A 60 -13.74 23.39 2.38
C TYR A 60 -14.25 22.22 1.54
N SER A 61 -15.40 21.64 1.87
CA SER A 61 -16.00 20.60 1.05
C SER A 61 -16.58 21.20 -0.24
N PHE A 62 -15.90 20.97 -1.35
CA PHE A 62 -16.42 21.30 -2.67
C PHE A 62 -17.33 20.17 -3.16
N SER A 63 -18.65 20.39 -3.14
CA SER A 63 -19.56 19.48 -3.81
C SER A 63 -19.51 19.76 -5.33
N MET A 64 -18.99 18.81 -6.10
CA MET A 64 -19.17 18.86 -7.55
C MET A 64 -20.66 18.67 -7.87
N ASN A 65 -21.23 19.68 -8.50
CA ASN A 65 -22.61 19.58 -8.97
C ASN A 65 -22.64 18.70 -10.22
N LEU A 66 -23.00 17.43 -10.06
CA LEU A 66 -23.04 16.43 -11.16
C LEU A 66 -24.05 16.83 -12.27
N LEU A 67 -24.95 17.76 -11.97
CA LEU A 67 -25.94 18.28 -12.93
C LEU A 67 -25.35 19.31 -13.92
N HIS A 68 -24.19 19.89 -13.61
CA HIS A 68 -23.47 20.82 -14.48
C HIS A 68 -22.03 20.37 -14.65
N PRO A 69 -21.76 19.43 -15.57
CA PRO A 69 -20.40 19.01 -15.89
C PRO A 69 -19.60 20.20 -16.41
N ILE A 70 -18.37 20.36 -15.94
CA ILE A 70 -17.49 21.43 -16.38
C ILE A 70 -17.27 21.30 -17.89
N GLU A 71 -17.66 22.31 -18.65
CA GLU A 71 -17.43 22.31 -20.09
C GLU A 71 -15.93 22.31 -20.42
N PRO A 72 -15.50 21.45 -21.35
CA PRO A 72 -14.09 21.39 -21.73
C PRO A 72 -13.66 22.71 -22.39
N LYS A 73 -12.71 23.40 -21.78
CA LYS A 73 -12.19 24.68 -22.29
C LYS A 73 -11.46 24.43 -23.61
N LYS A 74 -11.91 25.10 -24.68
CA LYS A 74 -11.22 25.09 -25.98
C LYS A 74 -9.82 25.69 -25.82
N THR A 75 -8.80 24.93 -26.16
CA THR A 75 -7.39 25.31 -25.95
C THR A 75 -6.67 25.35 -27.30
N THR A 76 -5.78 26.30 -27.48
CA THR A 76 -4.97 26.44 -28.72
C THR A 76 -4.04 25.23 -28.90
N LYS A 77 -3.83 24.79 -30.15
CA LYS A 77 -2.98 23.62 -30.47
C LYS A 77 -1.60 23.69 -29.83
N GLY A 78 -0.96 24.87 -29.79
CA GLY A 78 0.34 25.07 -29.13
C GLY A 78 0.29 24.80 -27.61
N LYS A 79 -0.75 25.22 -26.90
CA LYS A 79 -0.94 24.94 -25.46
C LYS A 79 -1.20 23.45 -25.22
N ILE A 80 -1.95 22.80 -26.10
CA ILE A 80 -2.18 21.34 -26.05
C ILE A 80 -0.86 20.60 -26.19
N ALA A 81 -0.03 20.97 -27.19
CA ALA A 81 1.28 20.36 -27.41
C ALA A 81 2.20 20.56 -26.19
N ALA A 82 2.23 21.74 -25.60
CA ALA A 82 3.00 22.02 -24.39
C ALA A 82 2.53 21.18 -23.20
N ILE A 83 1.21 21.02 -22.98
CA ILE A 83 0.64 20.20 -21.92
C ILE A 83 1.07 18.72 -22.14
N TYR A 84 0.92 18.19 -23.35
CA TYR A 84 1.36 16.83 -23.66
C TYR A 84 2.87 16.64 -23.46
N ALA A 85 3.70 17.57 -23.93
CA ALA A 85 5.14 17.50 -23.75
C ALA A 85 5.53 17.49 -22.26
N THR A 86 4.90 18.34 -21.44
CA THR A 86 5.12 18.37 -19.99
C THR A 86 4.69 17.07 -19.34
N VAL A 87 3.48 16.57 -19.63
CA VAL A 87 2.96 15.33 -19.04
C VAL A 87 3.82 14.12 -19.44
N TYR A 88 4.13 13.98 -20.73
CA TYR A 88 4.99 12.88 -21.20
C TYR A 88 6.42 13.00 -20.68
N GLY A 89 6.96 14.22 -20.55
CA GLY A 89 8.27 14.47 -19.94
C GLY A 89 8.32 14.00 -18.49
N ILE A 90 7.32 14.35 -17.67
CA ILE A 90 7.21 13.89 -16.29
C ILE A 90 7.08 12.36 -16.24
N ILE A 91 6.24 11.77 -17.09
CA ILE A 91 6.08 10.31 -17.17
C ILE A 91 7.41 9.65 -17.53
N PHE A 92 8.12 10.15 -18.53
CA PHE A 92 9.41 9.60 -18.98
C PHE A 92 10.43 9.60 -17.84
N ILE A 93 10.62 10.76 -17.17
CA ILE A 93 11.53 10.88 -16.02
C ILE A 93 11.15 9.90 -14.92
N SER A 94 9.86 9.71 -14.66
CA SER A 94 9.36 8.81 -13.60
C SER A 94 9.54 7.32 -13.95
N VAL A 95 9.54 6.95 -15.24
CA VAL A 95 9.71 5.57 -15.70
C VAL A 95 11.19 5.20 -15.86
N LEU A 96 12.07 6.18 -16.06
CA LEU A 96 13.49 5.98 -16.26
C LEU A 96 14.16 5.12 -15.17
N PRO A 97 13.89 5.31 -13.85
CA PRO A 97 14.39 4.44 -12.81
C PRO A 97 13.98 2.97 -12.99
N GLN A 98 12.76 2.70 -13.46
CA GLN A 98 12.27 1.33 -13.66
C GLN A 98 13.02 0.65 -14.82
N ILE A 99 13.24 1.39 -15.92
CA ILE A 99 14.01 0.89 -17.06
C ILE A 99 15.44 0.56 -16.62
N TYR A 100 16.07 1.46 -15.86
CA TYR A 100 17.40 1.22 -15.33
C TYR A 100 17.47 0.02 -14.38
N LEU A 101 16.44 -0.18 -13.56
CA LEU A 101 16.32 -1.35 -12.68
C LEU A 101 16.25 -2.65 -13.48
N ILE A 102 15.41 -2.69 -14.53
CA ILE A 102 15.33 -3.83 -15.43
C ILE A 102 16.69 -4.08 -16.09
N TYR A 103 17.35 -3.03 -16.59
CA TYR A 103 18.68 -3.13 -17.16
C TYR A 103 19.69 -3.73 -16.18
N THR A 104 19.74 -3.22 -14.95
CA THR A 104 20.67 -3.71 -13.90
C THR A 104 20.40 -5.13 -13.47
N SER A 105 19.16 -5.61 -13.55
CA SER A 105 18.80 -6.99 -13.21
C SER A 105 19.41 -8.04 -14.15
N PHE A 106 19.75 -7.64 -15.37
CA PHE A 106 20.42 -8.50 -16.36
C PHE A 106 21.94 -8.32 -16.40
N LEU A 107 22.51 -7.35 -15.68
CA LEU A 107 23.96 -7.21 -15.62
C LEU A 107 24.59 -8.38 -14.84
N LYS A 108 25.75 -8.81 -15.32
CA LYS A 108 26.58 -9.76 -14.58
C LYS A 108 27.15 -9.07 -13.34
N THR A 109 26.82 -9.57 -12.17
CA THR A 109 27.29 -9.03 -10.89
C THR A 109 28.19 -10.01 -10.16
N SER A 110 29.25 -9.49 -9.57
CA SER A 110 30.10 -10.22 -8.63
C SER A 110 30.10 -9.45 -7.30
N GLY A 111 29.24 -9.88 -6.34
CA GLY A 111 28.97 -9.14 -5.11
C GLY A 111 28.41 -7.75 -5.39
N MET A 112 29.13 -6.72 -4.89
CA MET A 112 28.73 -5.31 -5.05
C MET A 112 29.07 -4.68 -6.41
N VAL A 113 29.81 -5.38 -7.26
CA VAL A 113 30.36 -4.81 -8.51
C VAL A 113 29.66 -5.40 -9.73
N SER A 114 29.25 -4.53 -10.66
CA SER A 114 28.82 -4.96 -11.98
C SER A 114 30.05 -5.25 -12.85
N VAL A 115 30.11 -6.45 -13.39
CA VAL A 115 31.15 -6.88 -14.35
C VAL A 115 30.62 -6.73 -15.76
N LYS A 116 31.48 -6.47 -16.74
CA LYS A 116 31.08 -6.38 -18.16
C LYS A 116 30.38 -7.69 -18.59
N GLY A 117 29.21 -7.57 -19.19
CA GLY A 117 28.40 -8.66 -19.72
C GLY A 117 27.02 -8.79 -19.10
N TYR A 118 26.16 -9.54 -19.81
CA TYR A 118 24.80 -9.81 -19.38
C TYR A 118 24.65 -11.24 -18.93
N SER A 119 23.84 -11.48 -17.90
CA SER A 119 23.57 -12.82 -17.39
C SER A 119 22.21 -12.88 -16.69
N PRO A 120 21.41 -13.92 -16.91
CA PRO A 120 20.19 -14.17 -16.15
C PRO A 120 20.47 -14.77 -14.76
N ASN A 121 21.73 -14.85 -14.33
CA ASN A 121 22.11 -15.52 -13.07
C ASN A 121 21.46 -14.88 -11.84
N SER A 122 21.27 -13.55 -11.85
CA SER A 122 20.56 -12.82 -10.77
C SER A 122 19.14 -13.35 -10.57
N TYR A 123 18.43 -13.66 -11.66
CA TYR A 123 17.11 -14.28 -11.59
C TYR A 123 17.15 -15.72 -11.10
N LYS A 124 18.11 -16.54 -11.56
CA LYS A 124 18.28 -17.91 -11.05
C LYS A 124 18.55 -17.90 -9.55
N LEU A 125 19.41 -17.02 -9.06
CA LEU A 125 19.69 -16.86 -7.64
C LEU A 125 18.46 -16.34 -6.87
N ALA A 126 17.71 -15.39 -7.44
CA ALA A 126 16.47 -14.90 -6.85
C ALA A 126 15.44 -16.00 -6.65
N PHE A 127 15.20 -16.85 -7.66
CA PHE A 127 14.26 -17.97 -7.54
C PHE A 127 14.76 -19.06 -6.59
N ASN A 128 16.04 -19.46 -6.69
CA ASN A 128 16.59 -20.55 -5.88
C ASN A 128 16.70 -20.19 -4.39
N ARG A 129 17.14 -18.96 -4.08
CA ARG A 129 17.37 -18.55 -2.68
C ARG A 129 16.17 -17.86 -2.04
N MET A 130 15.30 -17.25 -2.84
CA MET A 130 14.21 -16.38 -2.37
C MET A 130 12.83 -16.82 -2.87
N GLY A 131 12.69 -18.03 -3.39
CA GLY A 131 11.41 -18.56 -3.87
C GLY A 131 10.30 -18.49 -2.83
N SER A 132 10.62 -18.79 -1.57
CA SER A 132 9.68 -18.62 -0.45
C SER A 132 9.22 -17.17 -0.24
N ALA A 133 10.12 -16.19 -0.43
CA ALA A 133 9.77 -14.77 -0.31
C ALA A 133 8.85 -14.31 -1.45
N ILE A 134 9.04 -14.85 -2.66
CA ILE A 134 8.16 -14.60 -3.81
C ILE A 134 6.76 -15.13 -3.50
N PHE A 135 6.66 -16.37 -3.03
CA PHE A 135 5.39 -16.99 -2.67
C PHE A 135 4.68 -16.28 -1.51
N ASN A 136 5.42 -15.92 -0.46
CA ASN A 136 4.87 -15.22 0.69
C ASN A 136 4.33 -13.83 0.34
N THR A 137 4.93 -13.15 -0.65
CA THR A 137 4.48 -11.82 -1.12
C THR A 137 3.08 -11.87 -1.71
N ILE A 138 2.64 -13.05 -2.15
CA ILE A 138 1.28 -13.25 -2.67
C ILE A 138 0.39 -13.80 -1.58
N ARG A 139 0.80 -14.90 -0.97
CA ARG A 139 -0.01 -15.65 -0.02
C ARG A 139 -0.43 -14.81 1.19
N ILE A 140 0.51 -14.10 1.82
CA ILE A 140 0.24 -13.32 3.04
C ILE A 140 -0.72 -12.16 2.77
N PRO A 141 -0.48 -11.27 1.76
CA PRO A 141 -1.44 -10.21 1.44
C PRO A 141 -2.77 -10.72 0.92
N LEU A 142 -2.83 -11.88 0.24
CA LEU A 142 -4.09 -12.46 -0.24
C LEU A 142 -5.01 -12.84 0.93
N ILE A 143 -4.46 -13.53 1.93
CA ILE A 143 -5.22 -13.88 3.14
C ILE A 143 -5.65 -12.59 3.88
N ALA A 144 -4.73 -11.62 4.01
CA ALA A 144 -5.05 -10.34 4.62
C ALA A 144 -6.16 -9.60 3.85
N LEU A 145 -6.15 -9.66 2.52
CA LEU A 145 -7.17 -9.03 1.67
C LEU A 145 -8.56 -9.63 1.88
N VAL A 146 -8.67 -10.94 2.00
CA VAL A 146 -9.95 -11.61 2.31
C VAL A 146 -10.50 -11.08 3.63
N LEU A 147 -9.68 -10.99 4.68
CA LEU A 147 -10.09 -10.42 5.96
C LEU A 147 -10.51 -8.95 5.83
N VAL A 148 -9.73 -8.15 5.07
CA VAL A 148 -10.06 -6.72 4.83
C VAL A 148 -11.40 -6.58 4.13
N VAL A 149 -11.67 -7.37 3.09
CA VAL A 149 -12.93 -7.30 2.34
C VAL A 149 -14.10 -7.66 3.26
N LEU A 150 -14.01 -8.75 4.02
CA LEU A 150 -15.07 -9.18 4.93
C LEU A 150 -15.38 -8.11 5.98
N PHE A 151 -14.36 -7.67 6.73
CA PHE A 151 -14.56 -6.68 7.80
C PHE A 151 -14.96 -5.30 7.25
N ALA A 152 -14.36 -4.85 6.13
CA ALA A 152 -14.68 -3.56 5.55
C ALA A 152 -16.12 -3.50 5.02
N THR A 153 -16.60 -4.56 4.39
CA THR A 153 -17.99 -4.63 3.91
C THR A 153 -18.97 -4.52 5.08
N PHE A 154 -18.72 -5.26 6.16
CA PHE A 154 -19.57 -5.22 7.34
C PHE A 154 -19.52 -3.85 8.06
N ILE A 155 -18.31 -3.31 8.30
CA ILE A 155 -18.14 -2.01 8.96
C ILE A 155 -18.77 -0.89 8.13
N SER A 156 -18.59 -0.89 6.81
CA SER A 156 -19.18 0.14 5.95
C SER A 156 -20.71 0.10 5.96
N TYR A 157 -21.30 -1.09 6.01
CA TYR A 157 -22.75 -1.25 6.15
C TYR A 157 -23.24 -0.65 7.47
N LEU A 158 -22.60 -0.99 8.59
CA LEU A 158 -22.94 -0.44 9.89
C LEU A 158 -22.79 1.09 9.95
N ALA A 159 -21.70 1.61 9.40
CA ALA A 159 -21.40 3.05 9.42
C ALA A 159 -22.41 3.89 8.61
N VAL A 160 -23.01 3.33 7.55
CA VAL A 160 -23.95 4.06 6.68
C VAL A 160 -25.39 3.85 7.13
N ARG A 161 -25.79 2.60 7.42
CA ARG A 161 -27.19 2.23 7.72
C ARG A 161 -27.58 2.33 9.18
N LYS A 162 -26.63 2.16 10.09
CA LYS A 162 -26.88 2.21 11.55
C LYS A 162 -26.06 3.31 12.21
N ARG A 163 -26.40 4.57 11.91
CA ARG A 163 -25.73 5.73 12.49
C ARG A 163 -26.08 5.89 13.96
N ASN A 164 -25.23 5.37 14.83
CA ASN A 164 -25.26 5.62 16.25
C ASN A 164 -23.85 6.00 16.76
N LEU A 165 -23.73 6.36 18.04
CA LEU A 165 -22.45 6.75 18.63
C LEU A 165 -21.39 5.64 18.48
N PHE A 166 -21.79 4.39 18.65
CA PHE A 166 -20.90 3.22 18.57
C PHE A 166 -20.38 2.98 17.15
N THR A 167 -21.24 3.08 16.12
CA THR A 167 -20.81 2.91 14.72
C THR A 167 -19.94 4.06 14.25
N ASN A 168 -20.19 5.29 14.71
CA ASN A 168 -19.33 6.44 14.46
C ASN A 168 -17.95 6.27 15.11
N LEU A 169 -17.90 5.67 16.29
CA LEU A 169 -16.65 5.34 16.97
C LEU A 169 -15.86 4.29 16.19
N ILE A 170 -16.52 3.20 15.75
CA ILE A 170 -15.89 2.16 14.93
C ILE A 170 -15.33 2.75 13.62
N ASP A 171 -16.09 3.58 12.92
CA ASP A 171 -15.61 4.25 11.70
C ASP A 171 -14.39 5.12 11.98
N SER A 172 -14.39 5.88 13.06
CA SER A 172 -13.27 6.75 13.44
C SER A 172 -12.05 5.93 13.87
N LEU A 173 -12.22 4.91 14.69
CA LEU A 173 -11.13 4.01 15.13
C LEU A 173 -10.53 3.23 13.97
N SER A 174 -11.34 2.82 12.99
CA SER A 174 -10.84 2.12 11.81
C SER A 174 -9.85 2.94 10.99
N MET A 175 -9.87 4.29 11.13
CA MET A 175 -8.94 5.20 10.43
C MET A 175 -7.58 5.34 11.14
N VAL A 176 -7.51 5.07 12.44
CA VAL A 176 -6.28 5.26 13.25
C VAL A 176 -5.08 4.50 12.68
N PRO A 177 -5.17 3.21 12.29
CA PRO A 177 -4.03 2.47 11.75
C PRO A 177 -3.48 3.03 10.43
N TYR A 178 -4.28 3.79 9.70
CA TYR A 178 -3.84 4.46 8.47
C TYR A 178 -2.89 5.62 8.76
N ILE A 179 -3.10 6.31 9.87
CA ILE A 179 -2.39 7.51 10.28
C ILE A 179 -1.05 7.14 10.90
N VAL A 180 -1.01 6.06 11.69
CA VAL A 180 0.16 5.61 12.43
C VAL A 180 1.28 5.16 11.48
N PRO A 181 2.54 5.60 11.67
CA PRO A 181 3.68 5.11 10.92
C PRO A 181 3.82 3.58 11.03
N GLY A 182 4.26 2.93 9.93
CA GLY A 182 4.33 1.47 9.90
C GLY A 182 5.30 0.84 10.87
N THR A 183 6.39 1.53 11.17
CA THR A 183 7.37 1.11 12.19
C THR A 183 6.77 1.14 13.58
N VAL A 184 6.03 2.20 13.92
CA VAL A 184 5.32 2.30 15.21
C VAL A 184 4.30 1.18 15.36
N LEU A 185 3.51 0.93 14.31
CA LEU A 185 2.53 -0.16 14.32
C LEU A 185 3.22 -1.53 14.48
N GLY A 186 4.34 -1.75 13.79
CA GLY A 186 5.13 -2.98 13.91
C GLY A 186 5.63 -3.21 15.33
N ILE A 187 6.17 -2.19 15.97
CA ILE A 187 6.63 -2.22 17.36
C ILE A 187 5.45 -2.50 18.30
N ALA A 188 4.32 -1.82 18.11
CA ALA A 188 3.13 -2.05 18.91
C ALA A 188 2.65 -3.50 18.82
N PHE A 189 2.66 -4.10 17.63
CA PHE A 189 2.34 -5.52 17.45
C PHE A 189 3.32 -6.45 18.16
N ILE A 190 4.63 -6.19 18.08
CA ILE A 190 5.63 -6.98 18.79
C ILE A 190 5.41 -6.85 20.31
N SER A 191 5.33 -5.63 20.83
CA SER A 191 5.19 -5.38 22.26
C SER A 191 3.90 -5.98 22.84
N SER A 192 2.80 -5.97 22.08
CA SER A 192 1.52 -6.49 22.54
C SER A 192 1.41 -8.02 22.47
N PHE A 193 2.11 -8.66 21.53
CA PHE A 193 1.92 -10.08 21.23
C PHE A 193 3.15 -10.95 21.49
N ASN A 194 4.27 -10.38 21.94
CA ASN A 194 5.48 -11.14 22.22
C ASN A 194 5.35 -12.05 23.45
N THR A 195 4.74 -11.51 24.51
CA THR A 195 4.46 -12.23 25.75
C THR A 195 3.00 -12.68 25.86
N GLY A 196 2.27 -12.63 24.75
CA GLY A 196 0.82 -12.78 24.73
C GLY A 196 0.09 -11.47 25.06
N LEU A 197 -1.21 -11.43 24.77
CA LEU A 197 -2.03 -10.23 24.98
C LEU A 197 -2.01 -9.82 26.47
N PHE A 198 -1.48 -8.63 26.74
CA PHE A 198 -1.28 -8.08 28.08
C PHE A 198 -0.44 -8.97 29.03
N GLY A 199 0.54 -9.72 28.48
CA GLY A 199 1.39 -10.59 29.29
C GLY A 199 0.75 -11.91 29.74
N SER A 200 -0.43 -12.22 29.25
CA SER A 200 -1.21 -13.41 29.67
C SER A 200 -0.74 -14.74 29.07
N GLY A 201 0.23 -14.74 28.15
CA GLY A 201 0.60 -15.91 27.36
C GLY A 201 -0.42 -16.27 26.27
N PHE A 202 -1.60 -15.70 26.31
CA PHE A 202 -2.64 -15.90 25.30
C PHE A 202 -2.33 -15.10 24.03
N LEU A 203 -2.52 -15.70 22.84
CA LEU A 203 -2.22 -15.09 21.55
C LEU A 203 -0.75 -14.65 21.37
N MET A 204 0.21 -15.48 21.77
CA MET A 204 1.61 -15.31 21.40
C MET A 204 1.78 -15.60 19.90
N ILE A 205 1.65 -14.57 19.07
CA ILE A 205 1.68 -14.68 17.60
C ILE A 205 2.92 -14.05 16.94
N THR A 206 3.80 -13.46 17.75
CA THR A 206 5.07 -12.90 17.26
C THR A 206 5.90 -13.99 16.60
N GLY A 207 6.49 -13.67 15.44
CA GLY A 207 7.26 -14.63 14.66
C GLY A 207 6.41 -15.58 13.78
N THR A 208 5.09 -15.42 13.74
CA THR A 208 4.20 -16.21 12.87
C THR A 208 3.77 -15.42 11.64
N ALA A 209 3.24 -16.11 10.61
CA ALA A 209 2.62 -15.43 9.46
C ALA A 209 1.35 -14.65 9.88
N PHE A 210 0.71 -15.06 10.96
CA PHE A 210 -0.54 -14.47 11.42
C PHE A 210 -0.37 -13.01 11.86
N ILE A 211 0.72 -12.67 12.55
CA ILE A 211 0.98 -11.27 12.94
C ILE A 211 1.16 -10.35 11.73
N LEU A 212 1.80 -10.86 10.64
CA LEU A 212 1.93 -10.13 9.39
C LEU A 212 0.56 -9.93 8.71
N ILE A 213 -0.26 -10.99 8.66
CA ILE A 213 -1.61 -10.93 8.10
C ILE A 213 -2.45 -9.92 8.88
N MET A 214 -2.45 -9.97 10.22
CA MET A 214 -3.18 -9.01 11.05
C MET A 214 -2.71 -7.57 10.83
N SER A 215 -1.40 -7.33 10.86
CA SER A 215 -0.85 -5.97 10.69
C SER A 215 -1.18 -5.37 9.32
N LEU A 216 -1.11 -6.18 8.25
CA LEU A 216 -1.50 -5.76 6.91
C LEU A 216 -3.00 -5.51 6.81
N SER A 217 -3.84 -6.38 7.40
CA SER A 217 -5.30 -6.24 7.39
C SER A 217 -5.74 -4.97 8.09
N VAL A 218 -5.33 -4.78 9.34
CA VAL A 218 -5.68 -3.61 10.15
C VAL A 218 -5.27 -2.31 9.46
N ARG A 219 -4.09 -2.26 8.89
CA ARG A 219 -3.57 -1.06 8.24
C ARG A 219 -4.26 -0.73 6.92
N ARG A 220 -4.82 -1.71 6.21
CA ARG A 220 -5.45 -1.53 4.89
C ARG A 220 -6.96 -1.51 4.91
N LEU A 221 -7.54 -1.87 6.03
CA LEU A 221 -8.97 -1.80 6.27
C LEU A 221 -9.60 -0.45 5.86
N PRO A 222 -9.00 0.72 6.20
CA PRO A 222 -9.56 2.04 5.85
C PRO A 222 -9.79 2.26 4.36
N TYR A 223 -8.94 1.73 3.50
CA TYR A 223 -9.09 1.92 2.04
C TYR A 223 -10.38 1.29 1.53
N THR A 224 -10.61 0.04 1.92
CA THR A 224 -11.80 -0.70 1.48
C THR A 224 -13.06 -0.17 2.17
N ILE A 225 -12.99 0.21 3.45
CA ILE A 225 -14.13 0.85 4.14
C ILE A 225 -14.56 2.11 3.40
N ARG A 226 -13.64 3.04 3.10
CA ARG A 226 -13.98 4.31 2.44
C ARG A 226 -14.58 4.11 1.05
N SER A 227 -14.04 3.20 0.27
CA SER A 227 -14.57 2.88 -1.05
C SER A 227 -15.96 2.23 -0.97
N SER A 228 -16.15 1.31 -0.02
CA SER A 228 -17.43 0.64 0.22
C SER A 228 -18.50 1.60 0.75
N VAL A 229 -18.15 2.50 1.69
CA VAL A 229 -19.03 3.56 2.19
C VAL A 229 -19.50 4.45 1.05
N ALA A 230 -18.56 4.91 0.19
CA ALA A 230 -18.92 5.76 -0.95
C ALA A 230 -19.88 5.07 -1.93
N SER A 231 -19.71 3.77 -2.17
CA SER A 231 -20.61 2.99 -3.01
C SER A 231 -21.98 2.78 -2.34
N LEU A 232 -22.00 2.46 -1.04
CA LEU A 232 -23.24 2.22 -0.31
C LEU A 232 -24.11 3.50 -0.16
N GLN A 233 -23.47 4.66 -0.05
CA GLN A 233 -24.17 5.96 0.01
C GLN A 233 -24.93 6.30 -1.28
N GLN A 234 -24.58 5.67 -2.41
CA GLN A 234 -25.28 5.83 -3.68
C GLN A 234 -26.52 4.92 -3.81
N ILE A 235 -26.68 3.96 -2.90
CA ILE A 235 -27.80 2.99 -2.90
C ILE A 235 -28.91 3.52 -1.99
N ALA A 236 -30.10 3.72 -2.55
CA ALA A 236 -31.25 4.20 -1.79
C ALA A 236 -31.66 3.17 -0.72
N PRO A 237 -31.91 3.60 0.54
CA PRO A 237 -32.38 2.72 1.60
C PRO A 237 -33.68 1.98 1.29
N SER A 238 -34.55 2.60 0.51
CA SER A 238 -35.83 2.03 0.08
C SER A 238 -35.73 0.67 -0.62
N ILE A 239 -34.57 0.36 -1.24
CA ILE A 239 -34.33 -0.96 -1.86
C ILE A 239 -34.27 -2.06 -0.80
N GLU A 240 -33.60 -1.76 0.34
CA GLU A 240 -33.51 -2.68 1.47
C GLU A 240 -34.88 -2.84 2.15
N GLU A 241 -35.59 -1.73 2.35
CA GLU A 241 -36.94 -1.70 2.93
C GLU A 241 -37.95 -2.49 2.09
N ALA A 242 -37.91 -2.35 0.76
CA ALA A 242 -38.73 -3.12 -0.14
C ALA A 242 -38.46 -4.63 -0.04
N ALA A 243 -37.21 -5.02 0.03
CA ALA A 243 -36.85 -6.43 0.18
C ALA A 243 -37.31 -7.01 1.54
N GLU A 244 -37.20 -6.24 2.62
CA GLU A 244 -37.70 -6.63 3.95
C GLU A 244 -39.24 -6.73 3.94
N SER A 245 -39.94 -5.83 3.25
CA SER A 245 -41.40 -5.86 3.09
C SER A 245 -41.87 -7.09 2.31
N LEU A 246 -41.04 -7.62 1.41
CA LEU A 246 -41.28 -8.88 0.68
C LEU A 246 -40.89 -10.14 1.47
N GLY A 247 -40.56 -9.99 2.77
CA GLY A 247 -40.25 -11.10 3.66
C GLY A 247 -38.78 -11.50 3.72
N SER A 248 -37.84 -10.74 3.11
CA SER A 248 -36.43 -11.01 3.23
C SER A 248 -35.94 -10.64 4.62
N SER A 249 -35.18 -11.53 5.27
CA SER A 249 -34.50 -11.19 6.51
C SER A 249 -33.38 -10.18 6.27
N ARG A 250 -33.04 -9.34 7.28
CA ARG A 250 -31.98 -8.31 7.17
C ARG A 250 -30.63 -8.87 6.73
N LEU A 251 -30.27 -10.06 7.19
CA LEU A 251 -29.02 -10.72 6.79
C LEU A 251 -29.07 -11.16 5.33
N ASN A 252 -30.20 -11.69 4.87
CA ASN A 252 -30.38 -12.06 3.46
C ASN A 252 -30.40 -10.83 2.56
N THR A 253 -31.06 -9.75 2.95
CA THR A 253 -31.05 -8.47 2.24
C THR A 253 -29.64 -7.92 2.12
N PHE A 254 -28.88 -7.89 3.23
CA PHE A 254 -27.48 -7.48 3.22
C PHE A 254 -26.63 -8.34 2.29
N ALA A 255 -26.70 -9.67 2.40
CA ALA A 255 -25.83 -10.57 1.66
C ALA A 255 -26.20 -10.68 0.17
N LYS A 256 -27.49 -10.73 -0.17
CA LYS A 256 -27.97 -11.02 -1.53
C LYS A 256 -28.33 -9.78 -2.35
N ILE A 257 -28.56 -8.63 -1.71
CA ILE A 257 -28.98 -7.40 -2.38
C ILE A 257 -27.95 -6.30 -2.17
N THR A 258 -27.72 -5.88 -0.93
CA THR A 258 -26.86 -4.73 -0.64
C THR A 258 -25.40 -4.99 -1.00
N THR A 259 -24.84 -6.14 -0.60
CA THR A 259 -23.43 -6.47 -0.88
C THR A 259 -23.14 -6.58 -2.39
N PRO A 260 -23.94 -7.26 -3.22
CA PRO A 260 -23.74 -7.24 -4.67
C PRO A 260 -23.87 -5.85 -5.30
N MET A 261 -24.76 -5.00 -4.83
CA MET A 261 -24.92 -3.64 -5.34
C MET A 261 -23.72 -2.75 -5.02
N MET A 262 -23.06 -2.94 -3.86
CA MET A 262 -21.85 -2.21 -3.50
C MET A 262 -20.55 -2.87 -3.96
N LEU A 263 -20.62 -3.92 -4.77
CA LEU A 263 -19.47 -4.72 -5.19
C LEU A 263 -18.40 -3.89 -5.93
N SER A 264 -18.81 -2.91 -6.74
CA SER A 264 -17.88 -2.00 -7.42
C SER A 264 -16.99 -1.22 -6.46
N GLY A 265 -17.56 -0.72 -5.35
CA GLY A 265 -16.81 -0.04 -4.30
C GLY A 265 -15.92 -0.99 -3.51
N ILE A 266 -16.42 -2.17 -3.18
CA ILE A 266 -15.65 -3.21 -2.48
C ILE A 266 -14.43 -3.61 -3.31
N ILE A 267 -14.61 -3.94 -4.59
CA ILE A 267 -13.52 -4.33 -5.50
C ILE A 267 -12.51 -3.19 -5.64
N SER A 268 -12.96 -1.96 -5.87
CA SER A 268 -12.07 -0.81 -6.00
C SER A 268 -11.20 -0.59 -4.75
N GLY A 269 -11.80 -0.72 -3.56
CA GLY A 269 -11.08 -0.66 -2.30
C GLY A 269 -10.14 -1.83 -2.07
N ALA A 270 -10.56 -3.04 -2.43
CA ALA A 270 -9.75 -4.26 -2.34
C ALA A 270 -8.51 -4.18 -3.22
N ILE A 271 -8.63 -3.68 -4.45
CA ILE A 271 -7.53 -3.47 -5.38
C ILE A 271 -6.49 -2.51 -4.79
N LEU A 272 -6.96 -1.37 -4.28
CA LEU A 272 -6.07 -0.38 -3.67
C LEU A 272 -5.37 -0.94 -2.42
N SER A 273 -6.07 -1.74 -1.63
CA SER A 273 -5.52 -2.43 -0.47
C SER A 273 -4.46 -3.45 -0.88
N TRP A 274 -4.74 -4.31 -1.87
CA TRP A 274 -3.82 -5.31 -2.40
C TRP A 274 -2.50 -4.72 -2.88
N VAL A 275 -2.57 -3.74 -3.80
CA VAL A 275 -1.37 -3.10 -4.37
C VAL A 275 -0.49 -2.48 -3.29
N THR A 276 -1.13 -1.87 -2.29
CA THR A 276 -0.40 -1.26 -1.18
C THR A 276 0.11 -2.26 -0.15
N MET A 277 -0.45 -3.45 -0.04
CA MET A 277 0.06 -4.53 0.82
C MET A 277 1.33 -5.16 0.25
N ILE A 278 1.34 -5.50 -1.03
CA ILE A 278 2.47 -6.17 -1.69
C ILE A 278 3.76 -5.35 -1.58
N SER A 279 3.68 -4.03 -1.68
CA SER A 279 4.83 -3.13 -1.66
C SER A 279 5.25 -2.65 -0.26
N LYS A 280 4.66 -3.20 0.83
CA LYS A 280 4.93 -2.69 2.18
C LYS A 280 6.19 -3.29 2.79
N LEU A 281 7.16 -2.40 3.12
CA LEU A 281 8.36 -2.74 3.87
C LEU A 281 8.24 -2.37 5.35
N SER A 282 7.77 -1.17 5.67
CA SER A 282 7.91 -0.54 6.98
C SER A 282 7.41 -1.36 8.18
N THR A 283 6.29 -2.07 8.03
CA THR A 283 5.77 -2.97 9.07
C THR A 283 6.36 -4.36 8.93
N SER A 284 6.49 -4.85 7.68
CA SER A 284 6.97 -6.21 7.41
C SER A 284 8.41 -6.44 7.87
N ILE A 285 9.27 -5.40 7.82
CA ILE A 285 10.68 -5.49 8.26
C ILE A 285 10.84 -5.75 9.76
N LEU A 286 9.84 -5.42 10.55
CA LEU A 286 9.85 -5.67 12.00
C LEU A 286 9.23 -7.02 12.36
N LEU A 287 8.19 -7.44 11.61
CA LEU A 287 7.36 -8.58 11.96
C LEU A 287 7.75 -9.88 11.25
N TYR A 288 8.66 -9.82 10.25
CA TYR A 288 9.03 -11.01 9.50
C TYR A 288 9.93 -11.97 10.29
N ASN A 289 9.89 -13.22 9.92
CA ASN A 289 10.91 -14.21 10.24
C ASN A 289 11.45 -14.86 8.94
N VAL A 290 12.40 -15.79 9.07
CA VAL A 290 13.01 -16.46 7.90
C VAL A 290 11.96 -17.15 7.01
N LYS A 291 10.92 -17.74 7.62
CA LYS A 291 9.85 -18.47 6.89
C LYS A 291 8.80 -17.54 6.28
N THR A 292 8.59 -16.35 6.86
CA THR A 292 7.54 -15.40 6.46
C THR A 292 8.07 -14.18 5.71
N ARG A 293 9.36 -14.19 5.33
CA ARG A 293 9.99 -13.12 4.58
C ARG A 293 9.26 -12.86 3.26
N THR A 294 8.95 -11.59 2.98
CA THR A 294 8.37 -11.13 1.73
C THR A 294 9.44 -10.60 0.76
N MET A 295 9.10 -10.43 -0.52
CA MET A 295 10.04 -9.88 -1.51
C MET A 295 10.56 -8.50 -1.13
N THR A 296 9.71 -7.62 -0.58
CA THR A 296 10.12 -6.28 -0.14
C THR A 296 11.20 -6.34 0.93
N VAL A 297 11.07 -7.25 1.89
CA VAL A 297 12.08 -7.51 2.91
C VAL A 297 13.33 -8.17 2.30
N ALA A 298 13.15 -9.11 1.37
CA ALA A 298 14.26 -9.76 0.67
C ALA A 298 15.08 -8.74 -0.15
N ILE A 299 14.42 -7.86 -0.90
CA ILE A 299 15.06 -6.77 -1.64
C ILE A 299 15.90 -5.91 -0.69
N TYR A 300 15.31 -5.46 0.41
CA TYR A 300 15.98 -4.64 1.41
C TYR A 300 17.23 -5.35 1.96
N THR A 301 17.10 -6.60 2.38
CA THR A 301 18.22 -7.37 2.94
C THR A 301 19.31 -7.64 1.91
N GLU A 302 18.99 -7.90 0.64
CA GLU A 302 19.98 -8.12 -0.42
C GLU A 302 20.70 -6.81 -0.80
N VAL A 303 20.00 -5.66 -0.76
CA VAL A 303 20.65 -4.34 -0.93
C VAL A 303 21.68 -4.09 0.19
N LEU A 304 21.32 -4.35 1.44
CA LEU A 304 22.25 -4.18 2.58
C LEU A 304 23.45 -5.13 2.50
N ARG A 305 23.26 -6.33 1.94
CA ARG A 305 24.36 -7.30 1.71
C ARG A 305 25.23 -6.94 0.50
N GLY A 306 24.83 -5.94 -0.29
CA GLY A 306 25.51 -5.56 -1.51
C GLY A 306 25.21 -6.45 -2.73
N ASN A 307 24.24 -7.35 -2.65
CA ASN A 307 23.81 -8.22 -3.75
C ASN A 307 22.83 -7.48 -4.70
N TYR A 308 23.31 -6.40 -5.31
CA TYR A 308 22.46 -5.50 -6.10
C TYR A 308 21.78 -6.17 -7.30
N GLY A 309 22.44 -7.16 -7.94
CA GLY A 309 21.84 -7.90 -9.05
C GLY A 309 20.61 -8.71 -8.63
N VAL A 310 20.69 -9.42 -7.50
CA VAL A 310 19.56 -10.20 -6.98
C VAL A 310 18.45 -9.27 -6.49
N ALA A 311 18.79 -8.17 -5.84
CA ALA A 311 17.83 -7.16 -5.41
C ALA A 311 17.11 -6.55 -6.61
N ALA A 312 17.81 -6.22 -7.70
CA ALA A 312 17.24 -5.70 -8.93
C ALA A 312 16.33 -6.72 -9.62
N ALA A 313 16.71 -8.00 -9.66
CA ALA A 313 15.89 -9.07 -10.22
C ALA A 313 14.58 -9.25 -9.45
N LEU A 314 14.63 -9.33 -8.10
CA LEU A 314 13.44 -9.40 -7.25
C LEU A 314 12.54 -8.17 -7.41
N SER A 315 13.14 -7.00 -7.50
CA SER A 315 12.42 -5.74 -7.70
C SER A 315 11.72 -5.69 -9.05
N THR A 316 12.37 -6.18 -10.10
CA THR A 316 11.77 -6.29 -11.45
C THR A 316 10.58 -7.24 -11.44
N ILE A 317 10.71 -8.42 -10.81
CA ILE A 317 9.61 -9.38 -10.66
C ILE A 317 8.43 -8.72 -9.93
N LEU A 318 8.67 -8.01 -8.82
CA LEU A 318 7.64 -7.33 -8.06
C LEU A 318 6.93 -6.24 -8.87
N THR A 319 7.69 -5.47 -9.66
CA THR A 319 7.14 -4.41 -10.52
C THR A 319 6.27 -4.98 -11.64
N VAL A 320 6.77 -5.98 -12.36
CA VAL A 320 6.02 -6.65 -13.44
C VAL A 320 4.73 -7.24 -12.90
N TRP A 321 4.80 -7.93 -11.76
CA TRP A 321 3.61 -8.49 -11.12
C TRP A 321 2.60 -7.41 -10.73
N SER A 322 3.06 -6.31 -10.14
CA SER A 322 2.19 -5.20 -9.74
C SER A 322 1.48 -4.57 -10.95
N ILE A 323 2.18 -4.45 -12.10
CA ILE A 323 1.62 -3.91 -13.35
C ILE A 323 0.56 -4.87 -13.93
N ILE A 324 0.86 -6.16 -14.01
CA ILE A 324 -0.07 -7.18 -14.55
C ILE A 324 -1.36 -7.17 -13.72
N TYR A 325 -1.23 -7.25 -12.41
CA TYR A 325 -2.39 -7.26 -11.52
C TYR A 325 -3.24 -6.00 -11.62
N GLN A 326 -2.60 -4.82 -11.71
CA GLN A 326 -3.32 -3.56 -11.90
C GLN A 326 -4.10 -3.53 -13.22
N LYS A 327 -3.50 -4.03 -14.30
CA LYS A 327 -4.15 -4.10 -15.62
C LYS A 327 -5.40 -4.99 -15.58
N GLU A 328 -5.30 -6.19 -15.06
CA GLU A 328 -6.44 -7.12 -14.96
C GLU A 328 -7.56 -6.55 -14.09
N SER A 329 -7.19 -5.94 -12.98
CA SER A 329 -8.09 -5.31 -12.05
C SER A 329 -8.84 -4.11 -12.65
N MET A 330 -8.15 -3.27 -13.42
CA MET A 330 -8.78 -2.16 -14.17
C MET A 330 -9.71 -2.67 -15.26
N MET A 331 -9.34 -3.74 -15.97
CA MET A 331 -10.20 -4.35 -16.98
C MET A 331 -11.47 -4.94 -16.36
N SER A 332 -11.38 -5.50 -15.18
CA SER A 332 -12.54 -6.00 -14.40
C SER A 332 -13.43 -4.86 -13.91
N SER A 333 -12.85 -3.76 -13.44
CA SER A 333 -13.59 -2.55 -13.05
C SER A 333 -14.09 -1.73 -14.24
N GLY A 334 -13.35 -1.68 -15.33
CA GLY A 334 -13.68 -0.91 -16.54
C GLY A 334 -14.87 -1.44 -17.33
N LYS A 335 -15.27 -2.68 -17.12
CA LYS A 335 -16.59 -3.19 -17.58
C LYS A 335 -17.76 -2.50 -16.87
N LEU A 336 -17.52 -1.80 -15.78
CA LEU A 336 -18.49 -1.04 -14.98
C LEU A 336 -18.41 0.48 -15.19
N VAL A 337 -17.31 1.00 -15.75
CA VAL A 337 -17.11 2.44 -15.99
C VAL A 337 -16.40 2.62 -17.33
N THR A 338 -17.08 3.19 -18.32
CA THR A 338 -16.52 3.56 -19.63
C THR A 338 -15.52 4.73 -19.46
N MET A 339 -14.26 4.42 -19.20
CA MET A 339 -13.19 5.42 -19.25
C MET A 339 -12.55 5.50 -20.64
N PRO A 340 -12.12 6.68 -21.10
CA PRO A 340 -11.43 6.83 -22.39
C PRO A 340 -10.15 6.01 -22.40
N LYS A 341 -9.92 5.23 -23.47
CA LYS A 341 -8.76 4.32 -23.65
C LYS A 341 -7.38 4.94 -23.38
N LEU A 342 -7.26 6.25 -23.49
CA LEU A 342 -6.01 6.99 -23.24
C LEU A 342 -5.77 7.21 -21.75
N ALA A 343 -6.81 7.48 -20.97
CA ALA A 343 -6.74 7.64 -19.51
C ALA A 343 -6.34 6.33 -18.82
N ASP A 344 -6.79 5.18 -19.35
CA ASP A 344 -6.41 3.86 -18.85
C ASP A 344 -4.92 3.59 -19.00
N ARG A 345 -4.32 3.93 -20.14
CA ARG A 345 -2.88 3.75 -20.39
C ARG A 345 -2.02 4.67 -19.53
N MET A 346 -2.43 5.93 -19.41
CA MET A 346 -1.72 6.92 -18.55
C MET A 346 -1.83 6.59 -17.08
N TRP A 347 -3.00 6.12 -16.62
CA TRP A 347 -3.23 5.81 -15.21
C TRP A 347 -2.43 4.60 -14.73
N VAL A 348 -2.28 3.56 -15.56
CA VAL A 348 -1.42 2.39 -15.28
C VAL A 348 0.04 2.82 -15.13
N LEU A 349 0.54 3.69 -16.03
CA LEU A 349 1.90 4.22 -15.95
C LEU A 349 2.10 5.11 -14.72
N VAL A 350 1.21 6.04 -14.45
CA VAL A 350 1.29 6.95 -13.28
C VAL A 350 1.25 6.17 -11.96
N LYS A 351 0.48 5.11 -11.88
CA LYS A 351 0.37 4.31 -10.65
C LYS A 351 1.50 3.30 -10.49
N ALA A 352 2.02 2.74 -11.57
CA ALA A 352 3.27 1.98 -11.55
C ALA A 352 4.43 2.85 -11.04
N ILE A 353 4.43 4.13 -11.41
CA ILE A 353 5.37 5.15 -10.95
C ILE A 353 5.16 5.51 -9.47
N SER A 354 3.91 5.63 -9.01
CA SER A 354 3.61 5.97 -7.60
C SER A 354 3.93 4.85 -6.60
N LEU A 355 4.11 3.62 -7.06
CA LEU A 355 4.64 2.50 -6.28
C LEU A 355 6.17 2.49 -6.21
N SER A 356 6.79 3.42 -6.90
CA SER A 356 8.21 3.51 -7.19
C SER A 356 9.13 4.17 -6.13
N PRO A 357 8.70 4.77 -5.00
CA PRO A 357 9.67 5.40 -4.10
C PRO A 357 10.76 4.43 -3.62
N PHE A 358 10.43 3.15 -3.54
CA PHE A 358 11.40 2.11 -3.17
C PHE A 358 12.40 1.78 -4.28
N PHE A 359 12.03 2.00 -5.54
CA PHE A 359 12.85 1.68 -6.71
C PHE A 359 13.81 2.81 -7.11
N SER A 360 13.44 4.07 -6.90
CA SER A 360 14.34 5.21 -7.12
C SER A 360 15.59 5.13 -6.25
N LEU A 361 15.46 4.46 -5.12
CA LEU A 361 16.46 4.25 -4.10
C LEU A 361 17.59 3.31 -4.47
N ILE A 362 17.26 2.18 -5.04
CA ILE A 362 18.24 1.18 -5.47
C ILE A 362 19.13 1.79 -6.55
N ILE A 363 18.56 2.61 -7.42
CA ILE A 363 19.26 3.24 -8.52
C ILE A 363 20.23 4.31 -8.05
N GLN A 364 19.85 5.12 -7.08
CA GLN A 364 20.71 6.21 -6.59
C GLN A 364 21.92 5.67 -5.82
N GLN A 365 21.77 4.61 -5.06
CA GLN A 365 22.89 3.92 -4.41
C GLN A 365 23.81 3.20 -5.41
N ILE A 366 23.24 2.60 -6.47
CA ILE A 366 24.03 1.96 -7.53
C ILE A 366 24.76 3.04 -8.36
N GLY A 367 24.10 4.17 -8.67
CA GLY A 367 24.66 5.27 -9.45
C GLY A 367 25.78 6.05 -8.73
N LEU A 368 25.68 6.26 -7.43
CA LEU A 368 26.68 6.97 -6.63
C LEU A 368 27.99 6.18 -6.48
N LYS A 369 27.94 4.84 -6.45
CA LYS A 369 29.14 4.00 -6.37
C LYS A 369 29.87 3.85 -7.71
N ILE A 370 29.19 4.03 -8.84
CA ILE A 370 29.83 4.03 -10.19
C ILE A 370 30.64 5.33 -10.40
N LYS A 371 30.27 6.44 -9.75
CA LYS A 371 30.92 7.75 -9.88
C LYS A 371 32.13 7.95 -8.98
N LYS A 372 32.41 7.02 -8.05
CA LYS A 372 33.57 7.04 -7.15
C LYS A 372 34.71 6.08 -7.58
N ARG A 373 34.76 5.69 -8.86
CA ARG A 373 35.93 5.05 -9.49
C ARG A 373 36.35 5.74 -10.74
#